data_ad41057450d81f69d8bc580a5ebf6b35
#
_entry.id   ad41057450d81f69d8bc580a5ebf6b35
#
_cell.length_a   1.000
_cell.length_b   1.000
_cell.length_c   1.000
_cell.angle_alpha   90.00
_cell.angle_beta   90.00
_cell.angle_gamma   90.00
#
_symmetry.space_group_name_H-M   'P 1'
#
loop_
_entity.id
_entity.type
_entity.pdbx_description
1 polymer ?
#
loop_
_entity_poly.entity_id
_entity_poly.type
_entity_poly.pdbx_seq_one_letter_code
_entity_poly.pdbx_strand_id
1 'polypeptide(L)'
;MRHELNRVPQFYVTAPQKCPYIKGKIERKLFTALYGRNTINLNDELSLQGFRRSQKVLYRPLCSNCSACLSIRVKVNEFYYSKSQNRVINKNKKLIRVKKKPEATDEQFEIFKEYLNYRHLNGGMSDMDTHEFSSMIEETNVDSEIFEYWELKKDEKKQLVAVCLTDKNRDGLS
;
A
#
# COMPACT_ATOMS: atom_id res chain seq x y z
N MET A 1 23.53 31.83 -2.33
CA MET A 1 22.19 31.35 -2.68
C MET A 1 22.35 30.06 -3.48
N ARG A 2 22.00 28.90 -2.93
CA ARG A 2 21.93 27.64 -3.73
C ARG A 2 20.63 27.69 -4.48
N HIS A 3 20.67 27.84 -5.79
CA HIS A 3 19.51 27.60 -6.65
C HIS A 3 19.11 26.13 -6.53
N GLU A 4 18.09 25.83 -5.72
CA GLU A 4 17.43 24.54 -5.74
C GLU A 4 16.66 24.43 -7.05
N LEU A 5 17.29 23.81 -8.02
CA LEU A 5 16.61 23.38 -9.24
C LEU A 5 15.44 22.50 -8.81
N ASN A 6 14.21 22.91 -9.08
CA ASN A 6 13.05 22.03 -9.07
C ASN A 6 13.34 20.91 -10.07
N ARG A 7 13.86 19.79 -9.57
CA ARG A 7 14.17 18.64 -10.42
C ARG A 7 12.85 18.09 -10.94
N VAL A 8 12.67 18.18 -12.25
CA VAL A 8 11.58 17.49 -12.96
C VAL A 8 11.68 16.00 -12.65
N PRO A 9 10.58 15.34 -12.26
CA PRO A 9 10.62 13.90 -12.00
C PRO A 9 11.14 13.13 -13.22
N GLN A 10 12.13 12.29 -13.00
CA GLN A 10 12.65 11.41 -14.04
C GLN A 10 11.90 10.10 -14.02
N PHE A 11 11.45 9.66 -15.17
CA PHE A 11 10.73 8.39 -15.33
C PHE A 11 11.61 7.35 -15.99
N TYR A 12 11.51 6.13 -15.50
CA TYR A 12 12.25 4.99 -15.96
C TYR A 12 11.30 3.83 -16.27
N VAL A 13 11.75 2.90 -17.10
CA VAL A 13 11.00 1.69 -17.44
C VAL A 13 11.81 0.47 -16.99
N THR A 14 11.15 -0.46 -16.31
CA THR A 14 11.81 -1.71 -15.89
C THR A 14 12.17 -2.59 -17.09
N ALA A 15 13.16 -3.45 -16.90
CA ALA A 15 13.37 -4.57 -17.81
C ALA A 15 12.10 -5.44 -17.91
N PRO A 16 11.89 -6.13 -19.05
CA PRO A 16 10.78 -7.07 -19.18
C PRO A 16 10.87 -8.20 -18.16
N GLN A 17 9.75 -8.51 -17.49
CA GLN A 17 9.66 -9.60 -16.51
C GLN A 17 8.40 -10.43 -16.78
N LYS A 18 8.35 -11.65 -16.25
CA LYS A 18 7.13 -12.47 -16.31
C LYS A 18 6.01 -11.77 -15.54
N CYS A 19 4.82 -11.66 -16.13
CA CYS A 19 3.67 -11.10 -15.45
C CYS A 19 3.23 -12.02 -14.30
N PRO A 20 3.08 -11.50 -13.05
CA PRO A 20 2.67 -12.31 -11.91
C PRO A 20 1.17 -12.65 -11.93
N TYR A 21 0.37 -11.97 -12.76
CA TYR A 21 -1.08 -12.12 -12.80
C TYR A 21 -1.58 -12.96 -13.98
N ILE A 22 -0.95 -12.84 -15.14
CA ILE A 22 -1.39 -13.49 -16.38
C ILE A 22 -0.27 -14.35 -16.92
N LYS A 23 -0.48 -15.68 -16.93
CA LYS A 23 0.49 -16.65 -17.45
C LYS A 23 0.81 -16.36 -18.93
N GLY A 24 2.09 -16.40 -19.26
CA GLY A 24 2.58 -16.18 -20.63
C GLY A 24 2.66 -14.71 -21.06
N LYS A 25 2.27 -13.76 -20.20
CA LYS A 25 2.45 -12.32 -20.46
C LYS A 25 3.78 -11.82 -19.87
N ILE A 26 4.25 -10.73 -20.45
CA ILE A 26 5.43 -9.98 -19.97
C ILE A 26 4.95 -8.66 -19.38
N GLU A 27 5.44 -8.32 -18.20
CA GLU A 27 5.20 -7.01 -17.58
C GLU A 27 6.39 -6.08 -17.78
N ARG A 28 6.05 -4.79 -17.85
CA ARG A 28 6.96 -3.66 -17.64
C ARG A 28 6.26 -2.64 -16.77
N LYS A 29 7.04 -1.90 -16.00
CA LYS A 29 6.53 -0.81 -15.15
C LYS A 29 7.22 0.49 -15.52
N LEU A 30 6.44 1.55 -15.66
CA LEU A 30 6.93 2.92 -15.63
C LEU A 30 7.05 3.32 -14.17
N PHE A 31 8.19 3.86 -13.75
CA PHE A 31 8.40 4.26 -12.37
C PHE A 31 9.20 5.56 -12.26
N THR A 32 9.03 6.23 -11.14
CA THR A 32 9.81 7.38 -10.72
C THR A 32 10.08 7.31 -9.22
N ALA A 33 11.17 7.91 -8.79
CA ALA A 33 11.52 7.95 -7.38
C ALA A 33 10.93 9.17 -6.68
N LEU A 34 10.50 9.00 -5.43
CA LEU A 34 10.00 10.04 -4.55
C LEU A 34 11.15 10.64 -3.74
N TYR A 35 11.85 11.62 -4.31
CA TYR A 35 12.92 12.34 -3.63
C TYR A 35 12.70 13.86 -3.66
N GLY A 36 13.23 14.52 -2.63
CA GLY A 36 13.20 15.97 -2.53
C GLY A 36 12.00 16.51 -1.74
N ARG A 37 11.67 17.79 -1.92
CA ARG A 37 10.71 18.50 -1.07
C ARG A 37 9.25 18.40 -1.52
N ASN A 38 9.00 17.98 -2.75
CA ASN A 38 7.66 18.01 -3.35
C ASN A 38 7.05 16.61 -3.52
N THR A 39 7.43 15.66 -2.67
CA THR A 39 7.04 14.24 -2.80
C THR A 39 5.54 14.02 -2.58
N ILE A 40 4.93 14.76 -1.66
CA ILE A 40 3.49 14.67 -1.38
C ILE A 40 2.68 15.10 -2.61
N ASN A 41 2.96 16.28 -3.18
CA ASN A 41 2.25 16.74 -4.38
C ASN A 41 2.50 15.82 -5.58
N LEU A 42 3.72 15.32 -5.75
CA LEU A 42 4.03 14.37 -6.82
C LEU A 42 3.25 13.07 -6.65
N ASN A 43 3.13 12.56 -5.43
CA ASN A 43 2.31 11.39 -5.13
C ASN A 43 0.84 11.64 -5.47
N ASP A 44 0.29 12.78 -5.06
CA ASP A 44 -1.10 13.16 -5.36
C ASP A 44 -1.37 13.20 -6.87
N GLU A 45 -0.54 13.91 -7.61
CA GLU A 45 -0.70 14.07 -9.06
C GLU A 45 -0.58 12.74 -9.82
N LEU A 46 0.41 11.92 -9.45
CA LEU A 46 0.63 10.64 -10.13
C LEU A 46 -0.39 9.56 -9.70
N SER A 47 -0.90 9.62 -8.46
CA SER A 47 -2.00 8.75 -8.03
C SER A 47 -3.26 8.95 -8.88
N LEU A 48 -3.57 10.20 -9.26
CA LEU A 48 -4.66 10.52 -10.18
C LEU A 48 -4.45 9.91 -11.58
N GLN A 49 -3.21 9.65 -11.96
CA GLN A 49 -2.83 9.02 -13.23
C GLN A 49 -2.66 7.49 -13.12
N GLY A 50 -3.08 6.89 -11.99
CA GLY A 50 -3.04 5.45 -11.77
C GLY A 50 -1.70 4.89 -11.31
N PHE A 51 -0.78 5.74 -10.86
CA PHE A 51 0.43 5.27 -10.19
C PHE A 51 0.11 4.74 -8.80
N ARG A 52 0.88 3.75 -8.38
CA ARG A 52 0.87 3.14 -7.05
C ARG A 52 2.21 3.42 -6.38
N ARG A 53 2.20 3.56 -5.06
CA ARG A 53 3.43 3.72 -4.29
C ARG A 53 3.92 2.38 -3.73
N SER A 54 5.22 2.22 -3.70
CA SER A 54 5.92 1.23 -2.91
C SER A 54 7.15 1.90 -2.31
N GLN A 55 7.18 2.09 -1.01
CA GLN A 55 8.23 2.85 -0.30
C GLN A 55 8.49 4.22 -0.96
N LYS A 56 9.67 4.45 -1.47
CA LYS A 56 10.11 5.71 -2.11
C LYS A 56 9.95 5.69 -3.64
N VAL A 57 9.11 4.81 -4.18
CA VAL A 57 8.93 4.68 -5.63
C VAL A 57 7.44 4.74 -6.00
N LEU A 58 7.12 5.52 -7.02
CA LEU A 58 5.82 5.49 -7.69
C LEU A 58 5.93 4.72 -8.99
N TYR A 59 4.99 3.82 -9.26
CA TYR A 59 5.00 3.00 -10.45
C TYR A 59 3.60 2.73 -10.99
N ARG A 60 3.52 2.48 -12.28
CA ARG A 60 2.33 1.93 -12.93
C ARG A 60 2.71 0.93 -14.01
N PRO A 61 1.83 -0.03 -14.35
CA PRO A 61 2.05 -0.94 -15.48
C PRO A 61 2.24 -0.17 -16.80
N LEU A 62 3.20 -0.64 -17.60
CA LEU A 62 3.48 -0.16 -18.96
C LEU A 62 3.72 -1.36 -19.88
N CYS A 63 2.73 -2.26 -19.94
CA CYS A 63 2.84 -3.50 -20.69
C CYS A 63 2.41 -3.30 -22.15
N SER A 64 3.21 -3.79 -23.10
CA SER A 64 2.81 -3.83 -24.51
C SER A 64 1.63 -4.81 -24.68
N ASN A 65 0.61 -4.39 -25.41
CA ASN A 65 -0.57 -5.22 -25.73
C ASN A 65 -1.32 -5.81 -24.53
N CYS A 66 -1.33 -5.07 -23.39
CA CYS A 66 -2.09 -5.48 -22.20
C CYS A 66 -2.53 -4.26 -21.37
N SER A 67 -3.82 -4.17 -21.08
CA SER A 67 -4.45 -3.14 -20.24
C SER A 67 -5.24 -3.75 -19.07
N ALA A 68 -4.88 -4.95 -18.62
CA ALA A 68 -5.64 -5.66 -17.59
C ALA A 68 -5.47 -5.08 -16.17
N CYS A 69 -4.38 -4.34 -15.91
CA CYS A 69 -4.11 -3.74 -14.61
C CYS A 69 -4.71 -2.33 -14.53
N LEU A 70 -5.96 -2.25 -14.13
CA LEU A 70 -6.65 -0.98 -13.94
C LEU A 70 -6.58 -0.53 -12.49
N SER A 71 -6.25 0.74 -12.25
CA SER A 71 -6.42 1.38 -10.95
C SER A 71 -7.89 1.79 -10.81
N ILE A 72 -8.46 1.51 -9.64
CA ILE A 72 -9.85 1.84 -9.32
C ILE A 72 -9.92 2.77 -8.13
N ARG A 73 -10.94 3.61 -8.10
CA ARG A 73 -11.27 4.47 -6.97
C ARG A 73 -12.69 4.22 -6.53
N VAL A 74 -12.89 4.29 -5.22
CA VAL A 74 -14.23 4.26 -4.63
C VAL A 74 -14.60 5.68 -4.22
N LYS A 75 -15.65 6.21 -4.78
CA LYS A 75 -16.25 7.49 -4.35
C LYS A 75 -17.04 7.23 -3.07
N VAL A 76 -16.47 7.57 -1.92
CA VAL A 76 -17.03 7.25 -0.60
C VAL A 76 -18.44 7.81 -0.41
N ASN A 77 -18.70 9.03 -0.90
CA ASN A 77 -20.00 9.68 -0.78
C ASN A 77 -21.10 9.07 -1.66
N GLU A 78 -20.72 8.27 -2.68
CA GLU A 78 -21.64 7.60 -3.60
C GLU A 78 -21.64 6.09 -3.39
N PHE A 79 -20.92 5.59 -2.39
CA PHE A 79 -20.74 4.16 -2.15
C PHE A 79 -21.82 3.59 -1.25
N TYR A 80 -22.53 2.59 -1.76
CA TYR A 80 -23.54 1.84 -1.01
C TYR A 80 -23.06 0.43 -0.73
N TYR A 81 -23.08 0.05 0.55
CA TYR A 81 -22.67 -1.28 0.95
C TYR A 81 -23.63 -2.36 0.45
N SER A 82 -23.08 -3.38 -0.18
CA SER A 82 -23.83 -4.59 -0.52
C SER A 82 -24.26 -5.36 0.75
N LYS A 83 -25.20 -6.31 0.61
CA LYS A 83 -25.62 -7.18 1.74
C LYS A 83 -24.45 -7.95 2.34
N SER A 84 -23.51 -8.43 1.52
CA SER A 84 -22.32 -9.15 1.99
C SER A 84 -21.37 -8.23 2.76
N GLN A 85 -21.13 -7.01 2.27
CA GLN A 85 -20.29 -6.02 2.97
C GLN A 85 -20.90 -5.60 4.31
N ASN A 86 -22.21 -5.35 4.37
CA ASN A 86 -22.91 -5.07 5.64
C ASN A 86 -22.78 -6.22 6.65
N ARG A 87 -22.84 -7.48 6.17
CA ARG A 87 -22.60 -8.65 7.05
C ARG A 87 -21.18 -8.64 7.62
N VAL A 88 -20.16 -8.35 6.81
CA VAL A 88 -18.78 -8.25 7.27
C VAL A 88 -18.61 -7.12 8.27
N ILE A 89 -19.16 -5.93 8.00
CA ILE A 89 -19.13 -4.78 8.93
C ILE A 89 -19.76 -5.18 10.27
N ASN A 90 -20.94 -5.80 10.25
CA ASN A 90 -21.64 -6.21 11.46
C ASN A 90 -20.86 -7.27 12.26
N LYS A 91 -20.18 -8.19 11.60
CA LYS A 91 -19.32 -9.19 12.25
C LYS A 91 -18.13 -8.54 12.97
N ASN A 92 -17.61 -7.46 12.42
CA ASN A 92 -16.39 -6.80 12.90
C ASN A 92 -16.66 -5.54 13.78
N LYS A 93 -17.91 -5.26 14.14
CA LYS A 93 -18.29 -4.08 14.94
C LYS A 93 -17.59 -3.96 16.30
N LYS A 94 -17.13 -5.09 16.85
CA LYS A 94 -16.45 -5.14 18.15
C LYS A 94 -14.96 -4.83 18.09
N LEU A 95 -14.40 -4.74 16.90
CA LEU A 95 -12.98 -4.43 16.74
C LEU A 95 -12.72 -2.96 17.12
N ILE A 96 -11.66 -2.76 17.87
CA ILE A 96 -11.17 -1.44 18.24
C ILE A 96 -10.18 -1.01 17.16
N ARG A 97 -10.49 0.09 16.46
CA ARG A 97 -9.59 0.68 15.47
C ARG A 97 -8.73 1.75 16.13
N VAL A 98 -7.42 1.63 15.98
CA VAL A 98 -6.44 2.59 16.47
C VAL A 98 -5.65 3.14 15.28
N LYS A 99 -5.53 4.46 15.21
CA LYS A 99 -4.69 5.14 14.21
C LYS A 99 -3.33 5.44 14.83
N LYS A 100 -2.26 5.12 14.11
CA LYS A 100 -0.87 5.33 14.52
C LYS A 100 -0.05 5.98 13.41
N LYS A 101 1.12 6.49 13.77
CA LYS A 101 2.17 6.83 12.82
C LYS A 101 2.71 5.57 12.17
N PRO A 102 3.37 5.67 11.00
CA PRO A 102 3.98 4.52 10.34
C PRO A 102 5.27 4.09 11.07
N GLU A 103 5.09 3.41 12.18
CA GLU A 103 6.13 2.82 13.02
C GLU A 103 5.89 1.32 13.08
N ALA A 104 6.89 0.51 12.72
CA ALA A 104 6.80 -0.94 12.71
C ALA A 104 6.88 -1.52 14.12
N THR A 105 6.12 -2.60 14.37
CA THR A 105 6.19 -3.37 15.62
C THR A 105 6.29 -4.86 15.34
N ASP A 106 6.82 -5.63 16.31
CA ASP A 106 6.92 -7.07 16.21
C ASP A 106 5.54 -7.74 16.02
N GLU A 107 4.51 -7.25 16.74
CA GLU A 107 3.14 -7.76 16.60
C GLU A 107 2.57 -7.54 15.19
N GLN A 108 2.88 -6.41 14.55
CA GLN A 108 2.50 -6.14 13.16
C GLN A 108 3.23 -7.09 12.21
N PHE A 109 4.51 -7.34 12.45
CA PHE A 109 5.31 -8.25 11.64
C PHE A 109 4.81 -9.70 11.74
N GLU A 110 4.46 -10.17 12.94
CA GLU A 110 3.89 -11.50 13.15
C GLU A 110 2.61 -11.71 12.33
N ILE A 111 1.65 -10.77 12.41
CA ILE A 111 0.42 -10.84 11.60
C ILE A 111 0.72 -10.81 10.11
N PHE A 112 1.66 -9.99 9.69
CA PHE A 112 2.08 -9.92 8.30
C PHE A 112 2.67 -11.26 7.82
N LYS A 113 3.53 -11.89 8.60
CA LYS A 113 4.10 -13.23 8.30
C LYS A 113 3.01 -14.31 8.26
N GLU A 114 2.08 -14.32 9.19
CA GLU A 114 0.94 -15.24 9.17
C GLU A 114 0.10 -15.07 7.89
N TYR A 115 -0.19 -13.83 7.51
CA TYR A 115 -0.93 -13.53 6.28
C TYR A 115 -0.19 -14.02 5.03
N LEU A 116 1.13 -13.77 4.93
CA LEU A 116 1.95 -14.23 3.80
C LEU A 116 1.98 -15.75 3.71
N ASN A 117 2.18 -16.43 4.83
CA ASN A 117 2.22 -17.88 4.89
C ASN A 117 0.89 -18.52 4.48
N TYR A 118 -0.23 -17.89 4.82
CA TYR A 118 -1.55 -18.40 4.48
C TYR A 118 -1.96 -18.10 3.02
N ARG A 119 -1.64 -16.92 2.51
CA ARG A 119 -2.18 -16.43 1.22
C ARG A 119 -1.16 -16.32 0.11
N HIS A 120 0.12 -16.19 0.43
CA HIS A 120 1.19 -15.85 -0.52
C HIS A 120 2.48 -16.62 -0.25
N LEU A 121 2.40 -17.92 0.08
CA LEU A 121 3.51 -18.77 0.50
C LEU A 121 4.74 -18.70 -0.44
N ASN A 122 4.52 -18.47 -1.74
CA ASN A 122 5.57 -18.34 -2.74
C ASN A 122 5.60 -16.93 -3.37
N GLY A 123 5.08 -15.93 -2.67
CA GLY A 123 5.07 -14.54 -3.13
C GLY A 123 6.43 -13.87 -2.94
N GLY A 124 6.68 -12.79 -3.67
CA GLY A 124 7.96 -12.05 -3.60
C GLY A 124 8.25 -11.36 -2.26
N MET A 125 7.36 -11.47 -1.27
CA MET A 125 7.53 -10.92 0.08
C MET A 125 7.58 -12.04 1.15
N SER A 126 7.53 -13.33 0.77
CA SER A 126 7.50 -14.46 1.71
C SER A 126 8.75 -14.52 2.60
N ASP A 127 9.89 -14.11 2.07
CA ASP A 127 11.18 -14.16 2.73
C ASP A 127 11.57 -12.84 3.43
N MET A 128 10.65 -11.86 3.45
CA MET A 128 10.86 -10.56 4.09
C MET A 128 11.20 -10.73 5.57
N ASP A 129 12.30 -10.14 6.00
CA ASP A 129 12.70 -10.08 7.40
C ASP A 129 12.13 -8.86 8.14
N THR A 130 12.40 -8.74 9.43
CA THR A 130 11.93 -7.64 10.26
C THR A 130 12.47 -6.28 9.82
N HIS A 131 13.71 -6.23 9.33
CA HIS A 131 14.33 -5.00 8.87
C HIS A 131 13.70 -4.51 7.56
N GLU A 132 13.46 -5.42 6.63
CA GLU A 132 12.76 -5.11 5.37
C GLU A 132 11.31 -4.69 5.62
N PHE A 133 10.64 -5.33 6.60
CA PHE A 133 9.30 -4.93 7.02
C PHE A 133 9.30 -3.52 7.64
N SER A 134 10.23 -3.21 8.55
CA SER A 134 10.36 -1.87 9.12
C SER A 134 10.61 -0.83 8.03
N SER A 135 11.52 -1.11 7.10
CA SER A 135 11.77 -0.23 5.95
C SER A 135 10.50 -0.03 5.08
N MET A 136 9.70 -1.07 4.88
CA MET A 136 8.45 -0.97 4.14
C MET A 136 7.42 -0.05 4.83
N ILE A 137 7.36 -0.09 6.15
CA ILE A 137 6.42 0.71 6.95
C ILE A 137 6.91 2.14 7.13
N GLU A 138 8.19 2.33 7.48
CA GLU A 138 8.71 3.59 8.01
C GLU A 138 9.36 4.48 6.94
N GLU A 139 9.92 3.87 5.89
CA GLU A 139 10.57 4.61 4.81
C GLU A 139 9.54 5.21 3.85
N THR A 140 8.85 6.24 4.31
CA THR A 140 7.86 6.96 3.50
C THR A 140 8.23 8.42 3.33
N ASN A 141 8.09 8.94 2.11
CA ASN A 141 8.26 10.36 1.77
C ASN A 141 6.92 11.04 1.47
N VAL A 142 5.82 10.41 1.92
CA VAL A 142 4.45 10.91 1.80
C VAL A 142 3.76 10.85 3.17
N ASP A 143 2.58 11.44 3.29
CA ASP A 143 1.80 11.38 4.53
C ASP A 143 1.13 10.01 4.65
N SER A 144 1.74 9.12 5.44
CA SER A 144 1.26 7.76 5.67
C SER A 144 0.76 7.57 7.10
N GLU A 145 -0.21 6.69 7.27
CA GLU A 145 -0.79 6.32 8.57
C GLU A 145 -0.96 4.80 8.66
N ILE A 146 -0.88 4.26 9.86
CA ILE A 146 -1.23 2.87 10.15
C ILE A 146 -2.58 2.85 10.87
N PHE A 147 -3.45 1.95 10.43
CA PHE A 147 -4.65 1.56 11.16
C PHE A 147 -4.49 0.14 11.68
N GLU A 148 -4.52 0.01 12.99
CA GLU A 148 -4.55 -1.28 13.67
C GLU A 148 -5.95 -1.62 14.11
N TYR A 149 -6.32 -2.89 14.00
CA TYR A 149 -7.59 -3.42 14.47
C TYR A 149 -7.34 -4.46 15.55
N TRP A 150 -7.92 -4.22 16.71
CA TRP A 150 -7.72 -5.01 17.92
C TRP A 150 -9.00 -5.72 18.32
N GLU A 151 -8.91 -6.98 18.68
CA GLU A 151 -9.97 -7.74 19.30
C GLU A 151 -9.75 -7.84 20.81
N LEU A 152 -10.81 -7.60 21.59
CA LEU A 152 -10.79 -7.82 23.03
C LEU A 152 -11.16 -9.29 23.29
N LYS A 153 -10.25 -10.03 23.90
CA LYS A 153 -10.48 -11.43 24.28
C LYS A 153 -11.22 -11.51 25.62
N LYS A 154 -11.69 -12.72 25.97
CA LYS A 154 -12.46 -12.97 27.20
C LYS A 154 -11.65 -12.69 28.49
N ASP A 155 -10.34 -12.77 28.43
CA ASP A 155 -9.39 -12.48 29.52
C ASP A 155 -8.98 -11.00 29.55
N GLU A 156 -9.72 -10.12 28.89
CA GLU A 156 -9.46 -8.69 28.73
C GLU A 156 -8.17 -8.32 28.00
N LYS A 157 -7.43 -9.30 27.51
CA LYS A 157 -6.26 -9.04 26.65
C LYS A 157 -6.69 -8.57 25.27
N LYS A 158 -5.95 -7.62 24.74
CA LYS A 158 -6.12 -7.15 23.37
C LYS A 158 -5.22 -7.96 22.45
N GLN A 159 -5.78 -8.43 21.35
CA GLN A 159 -5.03 -9.09 20.28
C GLN A 159 -5.13 -8.26 19.02
N LEU A 160 -3.99 -7.95 18.42
CA LEU A 160 -3.93 -7.35 17.10
C LEU A 160 -4.42 -8.38 16.07
N VAL A 161 -5.38 -8.02 15.23
CA VAL A 161 -6.00 -8.95 14.25
C VAL A 161 -5.89 -8.47 12.80
N ALA A 162 -5.60 -7.18 12.59
CA ALA A 162 -5.33 -6.65 11.26
C ALA A 162 -4.57 -5.34 11.33
N VAL A 163 -3.77 -5.08 10.30
CA VAL A 163 -3.01 -3.85 10.09
C VAL A 163 -3.23 -3.36 8.67
N CYS A 164 -3.36 -2.05 8.50
CA CYS A 164 -3.46 -1.40 7.20
C CYS A 164 -2.50 -0.21 7.17
N LEU A 165 -1.52 -0.24 6.27
CA LEU A 165 -0.72 0.94 5.91
C LEU A 165 -1.49 1.73 4.86
N THR A 166 -1.66 3.01 5.08
CA THR A 166 -2.51 3.88 4.25
C THR A 166 -1.79 5.19 3.97
N ASP A 167 -1.75 5.58 2.72
CA ASP A 167 -1.26 6.90 2.32
C ASP A 167 -2.42 7.88 2.22
N LYS A 168 -2.22 9.08 2.72
CA LYS A 168 -3.16 10.18 2.53
C LYS A 168 -2.82 10.92 1.25
N ASN A 169 -3.78 11.00 0.38
CA ASN A 169 -3.76 11.88 -0.78
C ASN A 169 -4.69 13.07 -0.54
N ARG A 170 -4.53 14.12 -1.31
CA ARG A 170 -5.34 15.34 -1.21
C ARG A 170 -6.86 15.09 -1.23
N ASP A 171 -7.31 14.06 -1.94
CA ASP A 171 -8.71 13.74 -2.15
C ASP A 171 -9.14 12.36 -1.64
N GLY A 172 -8.27 11.64 -0.92
CA GLY A 172 -8.60 10.31 -0.41
C GLY A 172 -7.48 9.55 0.25
N LEU A 173 -7.71 8.26 0.43
CA LEU A 173 -6.75 7.31 0.99
C LEU A 173 -6.40 6.23 -0.04
N SER A 174 -5.16 5.76 -0.03
CA SER A 174 -4.70 4.64 -0.86
C SER A 174 -3.92 3.61 -0.05
#